data_aafcaab43603a6e7a00b65b778705bb6
#
_entry.id   aafcaab43603a6e7a00b65b778705bb6
#
_cell.length_a   1.000
_cell.length_b   1.000
_cell.length_c   1.000
_cell.angle_alpha   90.00
_cell.angle_beta   90.00
_cell.angle_gamma   90.00
#
_symmetry.space_group_name_H-M   'P 1'
#
loop_
_entity.id
_entity.type
_entity.pdbx_description
1 polymer ?
#
loop_
_entity_poly.entity_id
_entity_poly.type
_entity_poly.pdbx_seq_one_letter_code
_entity_poly.pdbx_strand_id
1 'polypeptide(L)'
;MTGLAHVRPGDALGAEPAGDAPVIAPVLTYTVLPGEHDVHAVFKALTELADEDPMLGVSWNTHLEQIHLQLMGAVQLEVVQRVLADRFGLSVAFESGGILYKETISQPVEGVGHFEPLRHYAEVHLRLEPLPAGSGVQFGTVTSTDELDLNWQRLALTNAMERDHLGVLTGSPITDVRITLTGGRAHAKHTEGGDFRQATYRAIRQGLMQASEAGAAVLLEPWYRFELEVPGECVGRALSDATRMGAEYEPPAMAGDRAKLVGRVPASEVQDYALEVAAYTSGRGHLYLEFAGYAACHDAERVIETAAYEPEADLPNTPDSVFCSHGAGYTVKWYDVPEAAHVKVDPATFRPWRAADAEFFGHM
;
A
#
# COMPACT_ATOMS: atom_id res chain seq x y z
N MET A 1 -22.29 25.85 -3.02
CA MET A 1 -21.67 26.50 -1.86
C MET A 1 -20.34 27.09 -2.29
N THR A 2 -20.01 28.29 -1.90
CA THR A 2 -18.73 28.94 -2.20
C THR A 2 -17.97 29.16 -0.89
N GLY A 3 -16.64 29.09 -0.93
CA GLY A 3 -15.80 29.36 0.25
C GLY A 3 -15.34 28.13 1.04
N LEU A 4 -15.51 26.93 0.51
CA LEU A 4 -15.02 25.66 1.09
C LEU A 4 -13.73 25.24 0.39
N ALA A 5 -12.61 25.86 0.75
CA ALA A 5 -11.32 25.68 0.05
C ALA A 5 -10.66 24.29 0.27
N HIS A 6 -11.17 23.48 1.22
CA HIS A 6 -10.55 22.22 1.61
C HIS A 6 -11.53 21.03 1.58
N VAL A 7 -12.73 21.20 1.00
CA VAL A 7 -13.71 20.11 0.90
C VAL A 7 -13.44 19.30 -0.36
N ARG A 8 -13.34 17.99 -0.18
CA ARG A 8 -13.15 17.00 -1.25
C ARG A 8 -14.44 16.25 -1.54
N PRO A 9 -14.61 15.69 -2.74
CA PRO A 9 -15.71 14.78 -3.04
C PRO A 9 -15.70 13.60 -2.05
N GLY A 10 -16.84 13.37 -1.38
CA GLY A 10 -16.98 12.37 -0.32
C GLY A 10 -16.90 12.91 1.10
N ASP A 11 -16.49 14.16 1.30
CA ASP A 11 -16.50 14.78 2.62
C ASP A 11 -17.92 15.00 3.14
N ALA A 12 -18.13 14.64 4.41
CA ALA A 12 -19.40 14.88 5.09
C ALA A 12 -19.57 16.35 5.48
N LEU A 13 -20.80 16.84 5.42
CA LEU A 13 -21.15 18.19 5.84
C LEU A 13 -22.07 18.15 7.06
N GLY A 14 -21.67 18.81 8.13
CA GLY A 14 -22.48 18.92 9.34
C GLY A 14 -22.36 17.70 10.25
N ALA A 15 -23.49 17.11 10.64
CA ALA A 15 -23.55 15.97 11.57
C ALA A 15 -23.62 14.61 10.87
N GLU A 16 -23.52 14.56 9.56
CA GLU A 16 -23.52 13.30 8.81
C GLU A 16 -22.15 12.62 8.93
N PRO A 17 -22.10 11.28 9.04
CA PRO A 17 -20.85 10.55 8.99
C PRO A 17 -20.19 10.74 7.62
N ALA A 18 -18.85 10.69 7.58
CA ALA A 18 -18.12 10.66 6.31
C ALA A 18 -18.66 9.53 5.44
N GLY A 19 -18.81 9.80 4.14
CA GLY A 19 -19.21 8.78 3.18
C GLY A 19 -18.21 7.63 3.17
N ASP A 20 -18.65 6.45 2.77
CA ASP A 20 -17.76 5.31 2.54
C ASP A 20 -16.65 5.73 1.55
N ALA A 21 -15.45 5.24 1.79
CA ALA A 21 -14.34 5.41 0.84
C ALA A 21 -14.79 4.91 -0.55
N PRO A 22 -14.35 5.55 -1.64
CA PRO A 22 -14.74 5.12 -2.97
C PRO A 22 -14.43 3.63 -3.15
N VAL A 23 -15.44 2.86 -3.55
CA VAL A 23 -15.34 1.41 -3.80
C VAL A 23 -14.31 1.09 -4.89
N ILE A 24 -13.98 2.08 -5.70
CA ILE A 24 -13.08 1.97 -6.83
C ILE A 24 -11.76 2.67 -6.46
N ALA A 25 -10.65 1.94 -6.55
CA ALA A 25 -9.30 2.47 -6.31
C ALA A 25 -8.48 2.45 -7.59
N PRO A 26 -7.53 3.40 -7.79
CA PRO A 26 -6.58 3.31 -8.89
C PRO A 26 -5.74 2.04 -8.77
N VAL A 27 -5.49 1.38 -9.90
CA VAL A 27 -4.75 0.12 -9.97
C VAL A 27 -3.54 0.18 -10.89
N LEU A 28 -3.43 1.23 -11.70
CA LEU A 28 -2.32 1.47 -12.60
C LEU A 28 -1.59 2.75 -12.20
N THR A 29 -0.28 2.74 -12.33
CA THR A 29 0.55 3.93 -12.18
C THR A 29 1.22 4.26 -13.50
N TYR A 30 1.27 5.53 -13.86
CA TYR A 30 1.96 6.03 -15.04
C TYR A 30 3.02 7.04 -14.63
N THR A 31 4.16 7.01 -15.30
CA THR A 31 5.17 8.06 -15.16
C THR A 31 4.80 9.21 -16.08
N VAL A 32 4.71 10.41 -15.54
CA VAL A 32 4.42 11.61 -16.32
C VAL A 32 5.72 12.13 -16.93
N LEU A 33 5.72 12.33 -18.23
CA LEU A 33 6.82 12.94 -18.97
C LEU A 33 6.47 14.40 -19.28
N PRO A 34 7.03 15.38 -18.54
CA PRO A 34 6.67 16.81 -18.67
C PRO A 34 7.09 17.43 -20.00
N GLY A 35 8.00 16.79 -20.76
CA GLY A 35 8.54 17.34 -21.98
C GLY A 35 9.33 18.64 -21.74
N GLU A 36 8.93 19.72 -22.43
CA GLU A 36 9.54 21.05 -22.28
C GLU A 36 8.93 21.87 -21.11
N HIS A 37 7.93 21.34 -20.42
CA HIS A 37 7.28 22.05 -19.33
C HIS A 37 8.02 21.89 -18.01
N ASP A 38 7.91 22.91 -17.15
CA ASP A 38 8.42 22.83 -15.78
C ASP A 38 7.71 21.72 -15.01
N VAL A 39 8.50 20.79 -14.46
CA VAL A 39 8.01 19.62 -13.73
C VAL A 39 7.15 20.00 -12.53
N HIS A 40 7.49 21.10 -11.83
CA HIS A 40 6.69 21.57 -10.68
C HIS A 40 5.37 22.18 -11.11
N ALA A 41 5.31 22.83 -12.26
CA ALA A 41 4.04 23.33 -12.84
C ALA A 41 3.12 22.17 -13.20
N VAL A 42 3.67 21.10 -13.81
CA VAL A 42 2.91 19.89 -14.14
C VAL A 42 2.42 19.19 -12.87
N PHE A 43 3.29 19.03 -11.87
CA PHE A 43 2.92 18.43 -10.58
C PHE A 43 1.81 19.19 -9.87
N LYS A 44 1.88 20.52 -9.86
CA LYS A 44 0.84 21.39 -9.27
C LYS A 44 -0.50 21.24 -9.98
N ALA A 45 -0.50 21.24 -11.32
CA ALA A 45 -1.72 21.06 -12.12
C ALA A 45 -2.37 19.69 -11.88
N LEU A 46 -1.57 18.63 -11.82
CA LEU A 46 -2.06 17.29 -11.52
C LEU A 46 -2.61 17.18 -10.09
N THR A 47 -1.96 17.83 -9.12
CA THR A 47 -2.45 17.87 -7.72
C THR A 47 -3.80 18.59 -7.65
N GLU A 48 -4.01 19.67 -8.41
CA GLU A 48 -5.29 20.37 -8.48
C GLU A 48 -6.39 19.46 -9.08
N LEU A 49 -6.06 18.66 -10.10
CA LEU A 49 -6.99 17.68 -10.65
C LEU A 49 -7.30 16.54 -9.68
N ALA A 50 -6.32 16.10 -8.90
CA ALA A 50 -6.52 15.05 -7.88
C ALA A 50 -7.39 15.54 -6.71
N ASP A 51 -7.39 16.83 -6.41
CA ASP A 51 -8.32 17.40 -5.43
C ASP A 51 -9.79 17.43 -5.96
N GLU A 52 -9.97 17.45 -7.28
CA GLU A 52 -11.29 17.40 -7.94
C GLU A 52 -11.80 15.97 -8.19
N ASP A 53 -10.88 15.02 -8.45
CA ASP A 53 -11.18 13.61 -8.73
C ASP A 53 -10.47 12.70 -7.72
N PRO A 54 -11.20 12.15 -6.72
CA PRO A 54 -10.62 11.23 -5.73
C PRO A 54 -10.09 9.92 -6.33
N MET A 55 -10.42 9.63 -7.59
CA MET A 55 -9.94 8.46 -8.32
C MET A 55 -8.58 8.70 -8.99
N LEU A 56 -8.05 9.91 -8.90
CA LEU A 56 -6.77 10.30 -9.45
C LEU A 56 -5.76 10.43 -8.32
N GLY A 57 -4.78 9.51 -8.26
CA GLY A 57 -3.67 9.61 -7.31
C GLY A 57 -2.46 10.30 -7.96
N VAL A 58 -1.88 11.27 -7.28
CA VAL A 58 -0.67 11.96 -7.75
C VAL A 58 0.39 11.87 -6.67
N SER A 59 1.58 11.40 -7.03
CA SER A 59 2.70 11.30 -6.10
C SER A 59 4.01 11.79 -6.75
N TRP A 60 4.90 12.30 -5.91
CA TRP A 60 6.24 12.72 -6.31
C TRP A 60 7.26 11.70 -5.83
N ASN A 61 8.01 11.13 -6.77
CA ASN A 61 9.14 10.28 -6.44
C ASN A 61 10.40 11.15 -6.28
N THR A 62 10.84 11.33 -5.04
CA THR A 62 12.00 12.19 -4.71
C THR A 62 13.32 11.64 -5.22
N HIS A 63 13.48 10.31 -5.37
CA HIS A 63 14.72 9.69 -5.82
C HIS A 63 14.90 9.78 -7.33
N LEU A 64 13.81 9.68 -8.08
CA LEU A 64 13.82 9.72 -9.53
C LEU A 64 13.45 11.10 -10.09
N GLU A 65 13.05 12.04 -9.23
CA GLU A 65 12.51 13.35 -9.62
C GLU A 65 11.37 13.24 -10.65
N GLN A 66 10.49 12.25 -10.46
CA GLN A 66 9.42 11.91 -11.38
C GLN A 66 8.04 12.06 -10.74
N ILE A 67 7.08 12.46 -11.55
CA ILE A 67 5.66 12.47 -11.16
C ILE A 67 5.06 11.12 -11.53
N HIS A 68 4.42 10.47 -10.57
CA HIS A 68 3.64 9.27 -10.79
C HIS A 68 2.15 9.60 -10.68
N LEU A 69 1.40 9.18 -11.68
CA LEU A 69 -0.04 9.35 -11.79
C LEU A 69 -0.72 8.00 -11.65
N GLN A 70 -1.61 7.88 -10.69
CA GLN A 70 -2.36 6.66 -10.41
C GLN A 70 -3.78 6.82 -10.94
N LEU A 71 -4.26 5.85 -11.74
CA LEU A 71 -5.59 5.86 -12.35
C LEU A 71 -6.11 4.45 -12.64
N MET A 72 -7.37 4.41 -13.10
CA MET A 72 -8.10 3.17 -13.36
C MET A 72 -7.76 2.54 -14.72
N GLY A 73 -7.29 3.33 -15.68
CA GLY A 73 -7.03 2.82 -17.03
C GLY A 73 -6.77 3.88 -18.09
N ALA A 74 -6.51 3.44 -19.30
CA ALA A 74 -6.10 4.26 -20.44
C ALA A 74 -7.11 5.38 -20.80
N VAL A 75 -8.41 5.12 -20.64
CA VAL A 75 -9.44 6.12 -20.96
C VAL A 75 -9.34 7.33 -20.03
N GLN A 76 -9.11 7.08 -18.71
CA GLN A 76 -8.92 8.18 -17.75
C GLN A 76 -7.62 8.95 -18.05
N LEU A 77 -6.59 8.25 -18.52
CA LEU A 77 -5.33 8.86 -18.94
C LEU A 77 -5.53 9.87 -20.09
N GLU A 78 -6.29 9.49 -21.13
CA GLU A 78 -6.60 10.38 -22.24
C GLU A 78 -7.40 11.62 -21.80
N VAL A 79 -8.33 11.44 -20.85
CA VAL A 79 -9.10 12.55 -20.26
C VAL A 79 -8.17 13.50 -19.52
N VAL A 80 -7.30 12.98 -18.64
CA VAL A 80 -6.33 13.79 -17.89
C VAL A 80 -5.40 14.55 -18.83
N GLN A 81 -4.88 13.87 -19.86
CA GLN A 81 -4.01 14.49 -20.86
C GLN A 81 -4.71 15.67 -21.56
N ARG A 82 -5.98 15.48 -21.94
CA ARG A 82 -6.78 16.53 -22.59
C ARG A 82 -7.04 17.70 -21.63
N VAL A 83 -7.41 17.41 -20.39
CA VAL A 83 -7.67 18.47 -19.39
C VAL A 83 -6.41 19.26 -19.08
N LEU A 84 -5.24 18.61 -18.98
CA LEU A 84 -3.95 19.30 -18.81
C LEU A 84 -3.66 20.26 -19.98
N ALA A 85 -3.89 19.81 -21.21
CA ALA A 85 -3.70 20.65 -22.39
C ALA A 85 -4.71 21.80 -22.46
N ASP A 86 -6.01 21.53 -22.29
CA ASP A 86 -7.08 22.51 -22.48
C ASP A 86 -7.16 23.54 -21.34
N ARG A 87 -6.97 23.11 -20.08
CA ARG A 87 -7.15 23.97 -18.90
C ARG A 87 -5.85 24.63 -18.44
N PHE A 88 -4.72 23.92 -18.53
CA PHE A 88 -3.44 24.39 -18.00
C PHE A 88 -2.41 24.71 -19.09
N GLY A 89 -2.71 24.40 -20.36
CA GLY A 89 -1.78 24.60 -21.47
C GLY A 89 -0.56 23.68 -21.42
N LEU A 90 -0.65 22.54 -20.71
CA LEU A 90 0.42 21.60 -20.49
C LEU A 90 0.25 20.37 -21.39
N SER A 91 1.10 20.23 -22.40
CA SER A 91 1.16 19.05 -23.27
C SER A 91 2.18 18.07 -22.70
N VAL A 92 1.70 17.04 -22.01
CA VAL A 92 2.55 16.02 -21.38
C VAL A 92 2.35 14.66 -22.06
N ALA A 93 3.36 13.81 -21.99
CA ALA A 93 3.27 12.41 -22.37
C ALA A 93 3.24 11.54 -21.11
N PHE A 94 2.82 10.31 -21.28
CA PHE A 94 2.80 9.32 -20.21
C PHE A 94 3.52 8.06 -20.69
N GLU A 95 4.38 7.55 -19.82
CA GLU A 95 4.97 6.24 -20.00
C GLU A 95 4.06 5.21 -19.35
N SER A 96 3.80 4.07 -20.02
CA SER A 96 2.94 3.01 -19.51
C SER A 96 3.43 2.60 -18.13
N GLY A 97 2.55 2.74 -17.17
CA GLY A 97 2.84 2.46 -15.79
C GLY A 97 2.78 0.98 -15.45
N GLY A 98 3.37 0.65 -14.33
CA GLY A 98 3.27 -0.67 -13.73
C GLY A 98 1.94 -0.87 -13.00
N ILE A 99 1.72 -2.10 -12.59
CA ILE A 99 0.67 -2.45 -11.63
C ILE A 99 1.03 -1.88 -10.26
N LEU A 100 0.04 -1.37 -9.55
CA LEU A 100 0.19 -0.96 -8.15
C LEU A 100 0.11 -2.19 -7.25
N TYR A 101 1.26 -2.77 -6.98
CA TYR A 101 1.37 -3.86 -6.03
C TYR A 101 1.24 -3.36 -4.59
N LYS A 102 0.88 -4.26 -3.69
CA LYS A 102 0.94 -4.09 -2.24
C LYS A 102 1.62 -5.31 -1.62
N GLU A 103 1.97 -5.19 -0.35
CA GLU A 103 2.54 -6.32 0.39
C GLU A 103 1.76 -6.54 1.68
N THR A 104 1.73 -7.80 2.14
CA THR A 104 1.15 -8.19 3.42
C THR A 104 1.95 -9.33 4.03
N ILE A 105 1.50 -9.83 5.16
CA ILE A 105 2.07 -11.00 5.83
C ILE A 105 1.01 -12.09 5.98
N SER A 106 1.41 -13.34 5.97
CA SER A 106 0.52 -14.49 6.15
C SER A 106 0.56 -15.08 7.57
N GLN A 107 1.55 -14.71 8.39
CA GLN A 107 1.73 -15.17 9.75
C GLN A 107 2.13 -14.01 10.67
N PRO A 108 1.77 -14.06 11.96
CA PRO A 108 2.21 -13.08 12.94
C PRO A 108 3.73 -13.08 13.09
N VAL A 109 4.32 -11.90 13.21
CA VAL A 109 5.74 -11.71 13.49
C VAL A 109 5.95 -10.64 14.55
N GLU A 110 7.05 -10.71 15.28
CA GLU A 110 7.50 -9.68 16.20
C GLU A 110 8.50 -8.76 15.48
N GLY A 111 8.42 -7.47 15.76
CA GLY A 111 9.36 -6.49 15.25
C GLY A 111 9.99 -5.70 16.40
N VAL A 112 11.30 -5.56 16.39
CA VAL A 112 12.05 -4.83 17.40
C VAL A 112 12.86 -3.72 16.75
N GLY A 113 12.72 -2.51 17.27
CA GLY A 113 13.51 -1.36 16.86
C GLY A 113 14.15 -0.68 18.05
N HIS A 114 15.46 -0.45 17.93
CA HIS A 114 16.24 0.24 18.96
C HIS A 114 16.99 1.42 18.35
N PHE A 115 16.98 2.56 19.04
CA PHE A 115 17.69 3.75 18.63
C PHE A 115 18.38 4.41 19.82
N GLU A 116 19.69 4.21 19.92
CA GLU A 116 20.52 4.68 21.03
C GLU A 116 21.85 5.29 20.54
N PRO A 117 21.86 6.30 19.67
CA PRO A 117 23.06 7.09 19.50
C PRO A 117 23.37 7.89 20.77
N LEU A 118 24.58 8.47 20.87
CA LEU A 118 25.00 9.18 22.07
C LEU A 118 23.94 10.21 22.56
N ARG A 119 23.48 10.05 23.81
CA ARG A 119 22.46 10.84 24.50
C ARG A 119 21.04 10.72 23.92
N HIS A 120 20.76 9.67 23.17
CA HIS A 120 19.43 9.32 22.73
C HIS A 120 19.10 7.91 23.20
N TYR A 121 17.81 7.60 23.36
CA TYR A 121 17.37 6.25 23.70
C TYR A 121 15.90 6.04 23.41
N ALA A 122 15.56 5.06 22.58
CA ALA A 122 14.22 4.51 22.49
C ALA A 122 14.29 3.04 22.05
N GLU A 123 13.44 2.22 22.63
CA GLU A 123 13.21 0.84 22.20
C GLU A 123 11.71 0.61 22.03
N VAL A 124 11.33 -0.03 20.93
CA VAL A 124 9.94 -0.31 20.54
C VAL A 124 9.81 -1.76 20.13
N HIS A 125 8.85 -2.46 20.71
CA HIS A 125 8.46 -3.81 20.35
C HIS A 125 7.05 -3.79 19.75
N LEU A 126 6.92 -4.37 18.58
CA LEU A 126 5.67 -4.43 17.82
C LEU A 126 5.34 -5.88 17.50
N ARG A 127 4.06 -6.20 17.48
CA ARG A 127 3.54 -7.41 16.88
C ARG A 127 2.78 -7.03 15.62
N LEU A 128 3.17 -7.63 14.50
CA LEU A 128 2.52 -7.51 13.21
C LEU A 128 1.69 -8.78 12.98
N GLU A 129 0.40 -8.62 12.73
CA GLU A 129 -0.53 -9.73 12.53
C GLU A 129 -1.30 -9.56 11.21
N PRO A 130 -1.49 -10.63 10.43
CA PRO A 130 -2.28 -10.54 9.21
C PRO A 130 -3.74 -10.24 9.52
N LEU A 131 -4.37 -9.46 8.66
CA LEU A 131 -5.80 -9.14 8.68
C LEU A 131 -6.50 -9.68 7.43
N PRO A 132 -7.83 -9.79 7.45
CA PRO A 132 -8.59 -10.08 6.23
C PRO A 132 -8.33 -9.06 5.13
N ALA A 133 -8.41 -9.50 3.87
CA ALA A 133 -8.22 -8.64 2.71
C ALA A 133 -9.15 -7.41 2.76
N GLY A 134 -8.61 -6.24 2.43
CA GLY A 134 -9.33 -4.97 2.45
C GLY A 134 -9.43 -4.31 3.83
N SER A 135 -8.79 -4.86 4.85
CA SER A 135 -8.79 -4.27 6.21
C SER A 135 -7.87 -3.07 6.35
N GLY A 136 -6.95 -2.86 5.42
CA GLY A 136 -5.91 -1.85 5.52
C GLY A 136 -4.94 -2.10 6.66
N VAL A 137 -4.26 -1.04 7.12
CA VAL A 137 -3.34 -1.13 8.27
C VAL A 137 -4.04 -0.63 9.52
N GLN A 138 -4.01 -1.44 10.58
CA GLN A 138 -4.60 -1.11 11.89
C GLN A 138 -3.50 -0.96 12.94
N PHE A 139 -3.70 -0.03 13.86
CA PHE A 139 -2.72 0.28 14.89
C PHE A 139 -3.34 0.23 16.28
N GLY A 140 -2.55 -0.16 17.29
CA GLY A 140 -2.99 -0.11 18.67
C GLY A 140 -1.93 -0.56 19.65
N THR A 141 -2.27 -0.59 20.94
CA THR A 141 -1.35 -0.97 22.02
C THR A 141 -1.99 -1.96 22.99
N VAL A 142 -1.19 -2.90 23.44
CA VAL A 142 -1.51 -3.80 24.56
C VAL A 142 -0.54 -3.59 25.73
N THR A 143 0.40 -2.65 25.57
CA THR A 143 1.42 -2.33 26.56
C THR A 143 0.80 -1.65 27.78
N SER A 144 1.23 -2.05 28.98
CA SER A 144 0.84 -1.41 30.23
C SER A 144 1.49 -0.02 30.36
N THR A 145 0.79 0.92 31.00
CA THR A 145 1.37 2.22 31.37
C THR A 145 2.47 2.12 32.42
N ASP A 146 2.55 0.99 33.13
CA ASP A 146 3.64 0.69 34.08
C ASP A 146 4.93 0.29 33.35
N GLU A 147 4.81 -0.27 32.13
CA GLU A 147 5.95 -0.68 31.29
C GLU A 147 6.45 0.48 30.43
N LEU A 148 5.52 1.20 29.79
CA LEU A 148 5.82 2.36 28.95
C LEU A 148 4.77 3.44 29.17
N ASP A 149 5.22 4.63 29.57
CA ASP A 149 4.33 5.77 29.79
C ASP A 149 3.43 6.06 28.58
N LEU A 150 2.19 6.46 28.85
CA LEU A 150 1.16 6.68 27.86
C LEU A 150 1.57 7.66 26.75
N ASN A 151 2.37 8.67 27.06
CA ASN A 151 2.81 9.64 26.07
C ASN A 151 3.77 9.00 25.06
N TRP A 152 4.62 8.10 25.50
CA TRP A 152 5.52 7.37 24.62
C TRP A 152 4.78 6.34 23.77
N GLN A 153 3.77 5.67 24.33
CA GLN A 153 2.90 4.78 23.56
C GLN A 153 2.18 5.54 22.44
N ARG A 154 1.57 6.71 22.78
CA ARG A 154 0.90 7.58 21.79
C ARG A 154 1.88 8.02 20.70
N LEU A 155 3.07 8.42 21.08
CA LEU A 155 4.08 8.89 20.12
C LEU A 155 4.53 7.77 19.18
N ALA A 156 4.79 6.56 19.69
CA ALA A 156 5.13 5.40 18.87
C ALA A 156 4.03 5.10 17.84
N LEU A 157 2.76 5.08 18.27
CA LEU A 157 1.64 4.82 17.38
C LEU A 157 1.40 5.97 16.39
N THR A 158 1.52 7.24 16.80
CA THR A 158 1.46 8.38 15.88
C THR A 158 2.53 8.28 14.80
N ASN A 159 3.76 7.95 15.17
CA ASN A 159 4.84 7.75 14.21
C ASN A 159 4.57 6.56 13.28
N ALA A 160 3.95 5.48 13.78
CA ALA A 160 3.56 4.36 12.92
C ALA A 160 2.49 4.75 11.89
N MET A 161 1.60 5.69 12.22
CA MET A 161 0.50 6.14 11.36
C MET A 161 0.88 7.29 10.41
N GLU A 162 1.99 8.00 10.64
CA GLU A 162 2.31 9.24 9.92
C GLU A 162 2.73 9.03 8.46
N ARG A 163 2.98 7.79 8.05
CA ARG A 163 3.36 7.45 6.67
C ARG A 163 2.97 6.02 6.30
N ASP A 164 2.93 5.74 5.01
CA ASP A 164 2.88 4.38 4.49
C ASP A 164 4.21 3.66 4.74
N HIS A 165 4.13 2.44 5.24
CA HIS A 165 5.29 1.57 5.41
C HIS A 165 5.47 0.68 4.20
N LEU A 166 6.70 0.60 3.71
CA LEU A 166 7.04 -0.21 2.55
C LEU A 166 7.34 -1.65 2.97
N GLY A 167 6.86 -2.61 2.19
CA GLY A 167 7.21 -4.00 2.31
C GLY A 167 8.65 -4.28 1.87
N VAL A 168 9.05 -5.53 1.91
CA VAL A 168 10.46 -5.96 1.70
C VAL A 168 10.66 -6.82 0.47
N LEU A 169 9.59 -7.13 -0.28
CA LEU A 169 9.66 -7.92 -1.51
C LEU A 169 9.92 -7.02 -2.73
N THR A 170 9.18 -5.93 -2.84
CA THR A 170 9.23 -5.00 -3.98
C THR A 170 9.32 -3.54 -3.56
N GLY A 171 9.26 -3.26 -2.24
CA GLY A 171 9.14 -1.90 -1.73
C GLY A 171 7.74 -1.31 -1.90
N SER A 172 6.74 -2.13 -2.20
CA SER A 172 5.34 -1.69 -2.29
C SER A 172 4.75 -1.44 -0.91
N PRO A 173 3.75 -0.54 -0.76
CA PRO A 173 3.13 -0.27 0.54
C PRO A 173 2.50 -1.52 1.15
N ILE A 174 2.61 -1.67 2.48
CA ILE A 174 1.93 -2.76 3.19
C ILE A 174 0.43 -2.48 3.34
N THR A 175 -0.37 -3.54 3.40
CA THR A 175 -1.80 -3.50 3.69
C THR A 175 -2.24 -4.76 4.42
N ASP A 176 -3.43 -4.73 5.02
CA ASP A 176 -4.04 -5.86 5.70
C ASP A 176 -3.16 -6.43 6.82
N VAL A 177 -2.57 -5.51 7.58
CA VAL A 177 -1.69 -5.82 8.72
C VAL A 177 -2.14 -5.02 9.94
N ARG A 178 -2.25 -5.70 11.08
CA ARG A 178 -2.39 -5.06 12.39
C ARG A 178 -1.02 -4.88 13.02
N ILE A 179 -0.69 -3.67 13.43
CA ILE A 179 0.56 -3.30 14.11
C ILE A 179 0.21 -2.95 15.55
N THR A 180 0.61 -3.81 16.48
CA THR A 180 0.30 -3.68 17.90
C THR A 180 1.57 -3.38 18.69
N LEU A 181 1.59 -2.28 19.46
CA LEU A 181 2.66 -2.00 20.41
C LEU A 181 2.54 -2.97 21.58
N THR A 182 3.56 -3.78 21.79
CA THR A 182 3.61 -4.86 22.81
C THR A 182 4.59 -4.56 23.92
N GLY A 183 5.49 -3.59 23.73
CA GLY A 183 6.46 -3.19 24.74
C GLY A 183 7.36 -2.06 24.23
N GLY A 184 8.18 -1.57 25.12
CA GLY A 184 9.16 -0.54 24.76
C GLY A 184 9.81 0.06 25.99
N ARG A 185 10.80 0.89 25.77
CA ARG A 185 11.53 1.54 26.84
C ARG A 185 11.95 2.96 26.45
N ALA A 186 11.76 3.88 27.38
CA ALA A 186 12.29 5.24 27.33
C ALA A 186 13.34 5.43 28.45
N HIS A 187 14.21 6.41 28.28
CA HIS A 187 15.19 6.79 29.30
C HIS A 187 14.90 8.25 29.74
N ALA A 188 14.69 8.47 31.03
CA ALA A 188 14.24 9.75 31.60
C ALA A 188 15.08 10.98 31.22
N LYS A 189 16.35 10.81 30.86
CA LYS A 189 17.29 11.91 30.51
C LYS A 189 17.72 11.93 29.05
N HIS A 190 17.46 10.86 28.31
CA HIS A 190 18.04 10.66 26.98
C HIS A 190 17.00 10.38 25.91
N THR A 191 15.71 10.28 26.25
CA THR A 191 14.66 10.06 25.24
C THR A 191 14.09 11.38 24.77
N GLU A 192 14.14 11.59 23.46
CA GLU A 192 13.47 12.68 22.76
C GLU A 192 12.42 12.12 21.80
N GLY A 193 11.46 12.96 21.34
CA GLY A 193 10.37 12.51 20.47
C GLY A 193 10.84 11.85 19.17
N GLY A 194 11.91 12.35 18.59
CA GLY A 194 12.50 11.81 17.37
C GLY A 194 13.06 10.38 17.51
N ASP A 195 13.42 9.98 18.74
CA ASP A 195 14.00 8.66 19.00
C ASP A 195 12.94 7.57 18.84
N PHE A 196 11.72 7.80 19.33
CA PHE A 196 10.59 6.89 19.14
C PHE A 196 10.21 6.75 17.67
N ARG A 197 10.30 7.83 16.87
CA ARG A 197 10.12 7.74 15.41
C ARG A 197 11.12 6.77 14.79
N GLN A 198 12.39 6.93 15.13
CA GLN A 198 13.46 6.08 14.62
C GLN A 198 13.29 4.63 15.06
N ALA A 199 12.97 4.38 16.32
CA ALA A 199 12.76 3.04 16.85
C ALA A 199 11.53 2.38 16.25
N THR A 200 10.40 3.11 16.11
CA THR A 200 9.16 2.58 15.53
C THR A 200 9.32 2.16 14.07
N TYR A 201 9.97 2.99 13.25
CA TYR A 201 10.20 2.64 11.84
C TYR A 201 11.07 1.40 11.69
N ARG A 202 12.13 1.30 12.51
CA ARG A 202 12.99 0.13 12.54
C ARG A 202 12.25 -1.11 13.00
N ALA A 203 11.39 -1.00 14.02
CA ALA A 203 10.61 -2.12 14.51
C ALA A 203 9.67 -2.68 13.44
N ILE A 204 8.95 -1.81 12.72
CA ILE A 204 8.07 -2.25 11.62
C ILE A 204 8.90 -2.93 10.53
N ARG A 205 9.98 -2.28 10.10
CA ARG A 205 10.84 -2.80 9.03
C ARG A 205 11.52 -4.11 9.40
N GLN A 206 12.03 -4.22 10.61
CA GLN A 206 12.66 -5.42 11.13
C GLN A 206 11.67 -6.59 11.22
N GLY A 207 10.43 -6.34 11.66
CA GLY A 207 9.37 -7.36 11.66
C GLY A 207 9.03 -7.85 10.24
N LEU A 208 8.97 -6.94 9.25
CA LEU A 208 8.76 -7.32 7.85
C LEU A 208 9.93 -8.13 7.27
N MET A 209 11.17 -7.84 7.66
CA MET A 209 12.33 -8.67 7.30
C MET A 209 12.23 -10.07 7.87
N GLN A 210 11.82 -10.22 9.14
CA GLN A 210 11.56 -11.54 9.74
C GLN A 210 10.44 -12.29 9.02
N ALA A 211 9.36 -11.60 8.63
CA ALA A 211 8.29 -12.20 7.85
C ALA A 211 8.79 -12.73 6.51
N SER A 212 9.66 -11.98 5.84
CA SER A 212 10.27 -12.40 4.57
C SER A 212 11.18 -13.62 4.73
N GLU A 213 12.05 -13.61 5.74
CA GLU A 213 12.94 -14.74 6.04
C GLU A 213 12.15 -16.02 6.39
N ALA A 214 11.02 -15.87 7.08
CA ALA A 214 10.12 -16.97 7.41
C ALA A 214 9.22 -17.43 6.23
N GLY A 215 9.33 -16.81 5.05
CA GLY A 215 8.46 -17.08 3.90
C GLY A 215 7.00 -16.63 4.12
N ALA A 216 6.78 -15.70 5.04
CA ALA A 216 5.45 -15.20 5.40
C ALA A 216 5.10 -13.85 4.74
N ALA A 217 6.04 -13.18 4.09
CA ALA A 217 5.76 -12.00 3.28
C ALA A 217 5.02 -12.38 1.99
N VAL A 218 3.99 -11.64 1.64
CA VAL A 218 3.11 -11.94 0.49
C VAL A 218 2.98 -10.70 -0.38
N LEU A 219 3.27 -10.85 -1.67
CA LEU A 219 3.01 -9.83 -2.67
C LEU A 219 1.54 -9.89 -3.10
N LEU A 220 0.88 -8.76 -3.13
CA LEU A 220 -0.50 -8.60 -3.55
C LEU A 220 -0.59 -7.80 -4.85
N GLU A 221 -1.48 -8.22 -5.73
CA GLU A 221 -1.84 -7.47 -6.93
C GLU A 221 -3.33 -7.13 -6.95
N PRO A 222 -3.74 -6.07 -7.68
CA PRO A 222 -5.14 -5.74 -7.86
C PRO A 222 -5.82 -6.76 -8.78
N TRP A 223 -7.06 -7.09 -8.46
CA TRP A 223 -7.92 -7.96 -9.26
C TRP A 223 -9.16 -7.22 -9.70
N TYR A 224 -9.66 -7.56 -10.90
CA TYR A 224 -10.96 -7.16 -11.38
C TYR A 224 -11.95 -8.30 -11.32
N ARG A 225 -13.20 -8.01 -10.94
CA ARG A 225 -14.34 -8.79 -11.36
C ARG A 225 -14.61 -8.45 -12.82
N PHE A 226 -14.78 -9.44 -13.66
CA PHE A 226 -15.12 -9.22 -15.07
C PHE A 226 -16.45 -9.86 -15.43
N GLU A 227 -17.14 -9.22 -16.36
CA GLU A 227 -18.28 -9.74 -17.06
C GLU A 227 -17.99 -9.58 -18.56
N LEU A 228 -17.86 -10.71 -19.26
CA LEU A 228 -17.55 -10.78 -20.68
C LEU A 228 -18.74 -11.36 -21.44
N GLU A 229 -19.31 -10.57 -22.32
CA GLU A 229 -20.37 -11.01 -23.25
C GLU A 229 -19.82 -11.12 -24.66
N VAL A 230 -19.94 -12.31 -25.27
CA VAL A 230 -19.47 -12.57 -26.64
C VAL A 230 -20.51 -13.36 -27.42
N PRO A 231 -20.50 -13.31 -28.78
CA PRO A 231 -21.25 -14.25 -29.60
C PRO A 231 -20.90 -15.70 -29.26
N GLY A 232 -21.87 -16.60 -29.29
CA GLY A 232 -21.68 -18.01 -28.95
C GLY A 232 -20.54 -18.73 -29.73
N GLU A 233 -20.35 -18.30 -30.97
CA GLU A 233 -19.22 -18.77 -31.83
C GLU A 233 -17.83 -18.37 -31.29
N CYS A 234 -17.76 -17.29 -30.45
CA CYS A 234 -16.51 -16.79 -29.89
C CYS A 234 -16.22 -17.33 -28.47
N VAL A 235 -17.13 -18.11 -27.86
CA VAL A 235 -16.98 -18.56 -26.47
C VAL A 235 -15.71 -19.39 -26.24
N GLY A 236 -15.33 -20.23 -27.20
CA GLY A 236 -14.11 -21.03 -27.10
C GLY A 236 -12.85 -20.18 -27.01
N ARG A 237 -12.79 -19.08 -27.75
CA ARG A 237 -11.70 -18.12 -27.71
C ARG A 237 -11.71 -17.39 -26.35
N ALA A 238 -12.86 -16.89 -25.89
CA ALA A 238 -13.00 -16.23 -24.61
C ALA A 238 -12.53 -17.10 -23.42
N LEU A 239 -12.88 -18.40 -23.41
CA LEU A 239 -12.43 -19.34 -22.40
C LEU A 239 -10.92 -19.58 -22.45
N SER A 240 -10.34 -19.71 -23.65
CA SER A 240 -8.90 -19.86 -23.82
C SER A 240 -8.14 -18.63 -23.32
N ASP A 241 -8.63 -17.42 -23.64
CA ASP A 241 -8.03 -16.17 -23.19
C ASP A 241 -8.16 -16.02 -21.67
N ALA A 242 -9.33 -16.30 -21.07
CA ALA A 242 -9.53 -16.26 -19.62
C ALA A 242 -8.56 -17.21 -18.90
N THR A 243 -8.36 -18.43 -19.44
CA THR A 243 -7.40 -19.39 -18.88
C THR A 243 -5.96 -18.87 -19.00
N ARG A 244 -5.59 -18.29 -20.13
CA ARG A 244 -4.25 -17.71 -20.36
C ARG A 244 -3.96 -16.56 -19.40
N MET A 245 -4.95 -15.75 -19.11
CA MET A 245 -4.87 -14.61 -18.17
C MET A 245 -4.91 -15.03 -16.69
N GLY A 246 -4.93 -16.31 -16.38
CA GLY A 246 -5.05 -16.78 -15.00
C GLY A 246 -6.37 -16.41 -14.31
N ALA A 247 -7.44 -16.18 -15.10
CA ALA A 247 -8.73 -15.80 -14.55
C ALA A 247 -9.41 -16.96 -13.82
N GLU A 248 -10.08 -16.64 -12.72
CA GLU A 248 -11.01 -17.52 -12.02
C GLU A 248 -12.42 -17.23 -12.53
N TYR A 249 -13.10 -18.19 -13.14
CA TYR A 249 -14.40 -17.94 -13.76
C TYR A 249 -15.39 -19.09 -13.61
N GLU A 250 -16.68 -18.74 -13.66
CA GLU A 250 -17.78 -19.70 -13.68
C GLU A 250 -18.02 -20.22 -15.08
N PRO A 251 -18.64 -21.43 -15.23
CA PRO A 251 -19.04 -21.93 -16.53
C PRO A 251 -19.88 -20.89 -17.30
N PRO A 252 -19.62 -20.70 -18.61
CA PRO A 252 -20.31 -19.70 -19.38
C PRO A 252 -21.83 -19.95 -19.43
N ALA A 253 -22.61 -18.91 -19.20
CA ALA A 253 -24.07 -18.94 -19.36
C ALA A 253 -24.45 -18.56 -20.79
N MET A 254 -25.26 -19.41 -21.45
CA MET A 254 -25.77 -19.12 -22.79
C MET A 254 -27.12 -18.36 -22.71
N ALA A 255 -27.22 -17.24 -23.41
CA ALA A 255 -28.44 -16.45 -23.55
C ALA A 255 -28.72 -16.22 -25.04
N GLY A 256 -29.49 -17.12 -25.63
CA GLY A 256 -29.73 -17.14 -27.08
C GLY A 256 -28.45 -17.47 -27.85
N ASP A 257 -28.02 -16.55 -28.71
CA ASP A 257 -26.80 -16.65 -29.53
C ASP A 257 -25.56 -16.03 -28.85
N ARG A 258 -25.69 -15.56 -27.61
CA ARG A 258 -24.60 -14.95 -26.82
C ARG A 258 -24.21 -15.84 -25.65
N ALA A 259 -22.92 -15.79 -25.33
CA ALA A 259 -22.37 -16.37 -24.12
C ALA A 259 -21.93 -15.24 -23.17
N LYS A 260 -22.20 -15.43 -21.88
CA LYS A 260 -21.77 -14.57 -20.79
C LYS A 260 -20.82 -15.36 -19.90
N LEU A 261 -19.63 -14.83 -19.69
CA LEU A 261 -18.61 -15.35 -18.80
C LEU A 261 -18.39 -14.34 -17.66
N VAL A 262 -18.44 -14.81 -16.41
CA VAL A 262 -18.25 -14.00 -15.22
C VAL A 262 -17.16 -14.60 -14.36
N GLY A 263 -16.29 -13.75 -13.80
CA GLY A 263 -15.19 -14.23 -12.98
C GLY A 263 -14.35 -13.09 -12.40
N ARG A 264 -13.14 -13.47 -12.00
CA ARG A 264 -12.11 -12.54 -11.51
C ARG A 264 -10.84 -12.73 -12.32
N VAL A 265 -10.08 -11.66 -12.53
CA VAL A 265 -8.85 -11.69 -13.34
C VAL A 265 -7.82 -10.71 -12.77
N PRO A 266 -6.50 -11.04 -12.77
CA PRO A 266 -5.46 -10.10 -12.40
C PRO A 266 -5.49 -8.85 -13.29
N ALA A 267 -5.35 -7.67 -12.68
CA ALA A 267 -5.38 -6.42 -13.44
C ALA A 267 -4.23 -6.30 -14.45
N SER A 268 -3.10 -6.96 -14.18
CA SER A 268 -1.94 -7.01 -15.07
C SER A 268 -2.24 -7.65 -16.42
N GLU A 269 -3.17 -8.62 -16.46
CA GLU A 269 -3.43 -9.46 -17.63
C GLU A 269 -4.56 -8.93 -18.52
N VAL A 270 -5.37 -7.98 -18.01
CA VAL A 270 -6.63 -7.58 -18.67
C VAL A 270 -6.60 -6.16 -19.25
N GLN A 271 -5.46 -5.43 -19.13
CA GLN A 271 -5.35 -4.01 -19.48
C GLN A 271 -5.85 -3.69 -20.90
N ASP A 272 -5.44 -4.46 -21.90
CA ASP A 272 -5.79 -4.25 -23.31
C ASP A 272 -6.83 -5.25 -23.84
N TYR A 273 -7.33 -6.13 -22.99
CA TYR A 273 -8.20 -7.23 -23.41
C TYR A 273 -9.53 -6.76 -24.03
N ALA A 274 -10.04 -5.58 -23.64
CA ALA A 274 -11.22 -4.99 -24.25
C ALA A 274 -11.03 -4.75 -25.76
N LEU A 275 -9.83 -4.34 -26.19
CA LEU A 275 -9.49 -4.16 -27.60
C LEU A 275 -9.42 -5.49 -28.34
N GLU A 276 -8.84 -6.52 -27.72
CA GLU A 276 -8.82 -7.89 -28.27
C GLU A 276 -10.24 -8.44 -28.44
N VAL A 277 -11.10 -8.26 -27.42
CA VAL A 277 -12.52 -8.65 -27.48
C VAL A 277 -13.23 -7.98 -28.65
N ALA A 278 -13.08 -6.67 -28.80
CA ALA A 278 -13.67 -5.94 -29.90
C ALA A 278 -13.17 -6.46 -31.27
N ALA A 279 -11.88 -6.77 -31.38
CA ALA A 279 -11.28 -7.26 -32.61
C ALA A 279 -11.82 -8.65 -33.02
N TYR A 280 -11.77 -9.67 -32.14
CA TYR A 280 -12.18 -11.03 -32.54
C TYR A 280 -13.71 -11.22 -32.60
N THR A 281 -14.48 -10.34 -31.96
CA THR A 281 -15.94 -10.36 -32.02
C THR A 281 -16.51 -9.42 -33.10
N SER A 282 -15.65 -8.71 -33.85
CA SER A 282 -16.06 -7.64 -34.80
C SER A 282 -16.95 -6.58 -34.14
N GLY A 283 -16.59 -6.16 -32.93
CA GLY A 283 -17.29 -5.14 -32.16
C GLY A 283 -18.59 -5.61 -31.47
N ARG A 284 -18.90 -6.90 -31.54
CA ARG A 284 -20.12 -7.48 -30.91
C ARG A 284 -19.91 -7.95 -29.47
N GLY A 285 -18.65 -8.02 -28.98
CA GLY A 285 -18.31 -8.39 -27.63
C GLY A 285 -18.25 -7.17 -26.70
N HIS A 286 -18.56 -7.38 -25.42
CA HIS A 286 -18.50 -6.36 -24.38
C HIS A 286 -17.79 -6.91 -23.15
N LEU A 287 -16.82 -6.18 -22.64
CA LEU A 287 -16.09 -6.48 -21.41
C LEU A 287 -16.39 -5.39 -20.38
N TYR A 288 -16.92 -5.81 -19.23
CA TYR A 288 -17.11 -4.95 -18.05
C TYR A 288 -16.14 -5.36 -16.98
N LEU A 289 -15.47 -4.39 -16.38
CA LEU A 289 -14.49 -4.59 -15.34
C LEU A 289 -14.88 -3.77 -14.11
N GLU A 290 -14.83 -4.40 -12.94
CA GLU A 290 -15.06 -3.77 -11.65
C GLU A 290 -13.92 -4.16 -10.72
N PHE A 291 -13.35 -3.19 -9.98
CA PHE A 291 -12.28 -3.47 -9.03
C PHE A 291 -12.75 -4.43 -7.93
N ALA A 292 -12.06 -5.55 -7.74
CA ALA A 292 -12.42 -6.60 -6.80
C ALA A 292 -11.51 -6.68 -5.56
N GLY A 293 -10.64 -5.68 -5.38
CA GLY A 293 -9.68 -5.65 -4.29
C GLY A 293 -8.32 -6.22 -4.67
N TYR A 294 -7.51 -6.48 -3.65
CA TYR A 294 -6.19 -7.08 -3.78
C TYR A 294 -6.23 -8.55 -3.39
N ALA A 295 -5.47 -9.38 -4.10
CA ALA A 295 -5.24 -10.78 -3.77
C ALA A 295 -3.78 -11.15 -4.03
N ALA A 296 -3.37 -12.35 -3.61
CA ALA A 296 -2.00 -12.82 -3.83
C ALA A 296 -1.62 -12.72 -5.32
N CYS A 297 -0.43 -12.20 -5.58
CA CYS A 297 0.06 -12.03 -6.94
C CYS A 297 0.26 -13.40 -7.61
N HIS A 298 -0.32 -13.57 -8.78
CA HIS A 298 -0.30 -14.86 -9.51
C HIS A 298 1.10 -15.21 -10.05
N ASP A 299 1.95 -14.21 -10.30
CA ASP A 299 3.31 -14.36 -10.81
C ASP A 299 4.32 -13.57 -9.93
N ALA A 300 4.23 -13.81 -8.60
CA ALA A 300 4.98 -13.06 -7.61
C ALA A 300 6.50 -13.15 -7.81
N GLU A 301 7.02 -14.34 -8.17
CA GLU A 301 8.46 -14.57 -8.35
C GLU A 301 9.02 -13.63 -9.44
N ARG A 302 8.38 -13.60 -10.61
CA ARG A 302 8.81 -12.73 -11.71
C ARG A 302 8.71 -11.26 -11.37
N VAL A 303 7.65 -10.85 -10.65
CA VAL A 303 7.47 -9.45 -10.25
C VAL A 303 8.55 -9.03 -9.28
N ILE A 304 8.88 -9.85 -8.29
CA ILE A 304 9.94 -9.60 -7.30
C ILE A 304 11.31 -9.52 -7.99
N GLU A 305 11.62 -10.47 -8.89
CA GLU A 305 12.86 -10.44 -9.67
C GLU A 305 12.98 -9.16 -10.52
N THR A 306 11.87 -8.75 -11.16
CA THR A 306 11.84 -7.56 -12.01
C THR A 306 11.99 -6.27 -11.17
N ALA A 307 11.38 -6.21 -9.99
CA ALA A 307 11.50 -5.07 -9.08
C ALA A 307 12.92 -4.90 -8.56
N ALA A 308 13.68 -5.99 -8.43
CA ALA A 308 15.06 -6.02 -7.95
C ALA A 308 15.28 -5.15 -6.69
N TYR A 309 14.28 -5.14 -5.80
CA TYR A 309 14.31 -4.30 -4.61
C TYR A 309 15.17 -4.95 -3.53
N GLU A 310 16.15 -4.20 -3.03
CA GLU A 310 17.05 -4.64 -1.98
C GLU A 310 16.70 -3.93 -0.66
N PRO A 311 15.97 -4.58 0.26
CA PRO A 311 15.47 -3.92 1.48
C PRO A 311 16.56 -3.45 2.45
N GLU A 312 17.74 -4.07 2.44
CA GLU A 312 18.88 -3.64 3.27
C GLU A 312 19.65 -2.45 2.67
N ALA A 313 19.55 -2.24 1.36
CA ALA A 313 20.15 -1.09 0.68
C ALA A 313 19.28 0.19 0.80
N ASP A 314 18.02 0.04 1.16
CA ASP A 314 17.09 1.16 1.37
C ASP A 314 17.35 1.84 2.73
N LEU A 315 18.37 2.71 2.77
CA LEU A 315 18.80 3.37 4.00
C LEU A 315 17.72 4.22 4.69
N PRO A 316 16.83 4.95 3.98
CA PRO A 316 15.71 5.64 4.60
C PRO A 316 14.73 4.74 5.35
N ASN A 317 14.65 3.46 4.95
CA ASN A 317 13.81 2.43 5.54
C ASN A 317 14.63 1.30 6.17
N THR A 318 15.78 1.61 6.73
CA THR A 318 16.70 0.60 7.29
C THR A 318 16.03 -0.29 8.35
N PRO A 319 16.19 -1.62 8.28
CA PRO A 319 15.76 -2.54 9.32
C PRO A 319 16.73 -2.64 10.50
N ASP A 320 17.96 -2.14 10.32
CA ASP A 320 19.03 -2.21 11.32
C ASP A 320 18.78 -1.21 12.45
N SER A 321 19.20 -1.56 13.66
CA SER A 321 19.07 -0.73 14.86
C SER A 321 20.40 -0.12 15.28
N VAL A 322 20.33 0.94 16.10
CA VAL A 322 21.52 1.63 16.63
C VAL A 322 21.56 1.43 18.14
N PHE A 323 22.62 0.82 18.62
CA PHE A 323 22.91 0.63 20.04
C PHE A 323 24.12 1.47 20.46
N CYS A 324 24.32 1.65 21.77
CA CYS A 324 25.43 2.40 22.30
C CYS A 324 26.29 1.53 23.24
N SER A 325 27.59 1.58 23.04
CA SER A 325 28.55 0.98 23.97
C SER A 325 29.70 1.96 24.23
N HIS A 326 30.03 2.17 25.48
CA HIS A 326 31.12 3.07 25.90
C HIS A 326 31.01 4.50 25.30
N GLY A 327 29.76 4.98 25.08
CA GLY A 327 29.52 6.32 24.52
C GLY A 327 29.62 6.42 22.99
N ALA A 328 29.79 5.30 22.29
CA ALA A 328 29.79 5.24 20.84
C ALA A 328 28.60 4.44 20.31
N GLY A 329 27.83 5.04 19.38
CA GLY A 329 26.78 4.34 18.67
C GLY A 329 27.35 3.32 17.68
N TYR A 330 26.72 2.16 17.57
CA TYR A 330 27.07 1.14 16.60
C TYR A 330 25.81 0.49 16.04
N THR A 331 25.89 0.05 14.78
CA THR A 331 24.77 -0.60 14.10
C THR A 331 24.70 -2.07 14.45
N VAL A 332 23.52 -2.55 14.80
CA VAL A 332 23.20 -3.98 14.97
C VAL A 332 22.29 -4.37 13.81
N LYS A 333 22.65 -5.44 13.13
CA LYS A 333 21.88 -5.96 11.99
C LYS A 333 20.52 -6.47 12.44
N TRP A 334 19.53 -6.33 11.59
CA TRP A 334 18.12 -6.62 11.88
C TRP A 334 17.90 -8.02 12.46
N TYR A 335 18.65 -9.03 12.02
CA TYR A 335 18.55 -10.40 12.51
C TYR A 335 19.15 -10.61 13.92
N ASP A 336 20.07 -9.73 14.36
CA ASP A 336 20.66 -9.75 15.70
C ASP A 336 19.93 -8.84 16.71
N VAL A 337 19.05 -7.94 16.23
CA VAL A 337 18.34 -6.97 17.08
C VAL A 337 17.50 -7.62 18.18
N PRO A 338 16.75 -8.72 17.94
CA PRO A 338 15.96 -9.36 19.00
C PRO A 338 16.80 -9.87 20.18
N GLU A 339 18.02 -10.34 19.91
CA GLU A 339 18.94 -10.79 20.98
C GLU A 339 19.58 -9.61 21.72
N ALA A 340 19.90 -8.53 20.99
CA ALA A 340 20.53 -7.34 21.53
C ALA A 340 19.56 -6.45 22.34
N ALA A 341 18.26 -6.58 22.14
CA ALA A 341 17.23 -5.75 22.76
C ALA A 341 17.30 -5.75 24.28
N HIS A 342 17.13 -4.56 24.88
CA HIS A 342 17.20 -4.34 26.32
C HIS A 342 15.91 -4.77 27.05
N VAL A 343 14.77 -4.70 26.37
CA VAL A 343 13.48 -5.20 26.87
C VAL A 343 13.28 -6.62 26.32
N LYS A 344 12.87 -7.53 27.17
CA LYS A 344 12.45 -8.87 26.74
C LYS A 344 10.93 -8.95 26.88
N VAL A 345 10.27 -9.05 25.77
CA VAL A 345 8.82 -9.21 25.69
C VAL A 345 8.52 -10.68 25.43
N ASP A 346 7.69 -11.29 26.27
CA ASP A 346 7.28 -12.68 26.09
C ASP A 346 5.94 -12.71 25.31
N PRO A 347 5.93 -13.20 24.06
CA PRO A 347 4.71 -13.30 23.27
C PRO A 347 3.58 -14.08 23.96
N ALA A 348 3.90 -15.01 24.85
CA ALA A 348 2.90 -15.78 25.61
C ALA A 348 2.14 -14.94 26.64
N THR A 349 2.66 -13.75 26.99
CA THR A 349 2.01 -12.83 27.95
C THR A 349 1.06 -11.85 27.27
N PHE A 350 1.02 -11.78 25.94
CA PHE A 350 0.17 -10.84 25.23
C PHE A 350 -1.30 -11.17 25.45
N ARG A 351 -2.03 -10.17 25.94
CA ARG A 351 -3.47 -10.30 25.97
C ARG A 351 -4.06 -10.27 24.55
N PRO A 352 -5.19 -10.95 24.31
CA PRO A 352 -5.87 -10.86 23.02
C PRO A 352 -6.23 -9.41 22.65
N TRP A 353 -6.10 -9.10 21.37
CA TRP A 353 -6.57 -7.85 20.81
C TRP A 353 -8.06 -7.61 21.09
N ARG A 354 -8.42 -6.36 21.39
CA ARG A 354 -9.81 -5.91 21.57
C ARG A 354 -10.07 -4.70 20.69
N ALA A 355 -11.32 -4.48 20.29
CA ALA A 355 -11.67 -3.29 19.50
C ALA A 355 -11.25 -1.97 20.17
N ALA A 356 -11.35 -1.89 21.50
CA ALA A 356 -10.90 -0.73 22.28
C ALA A 356 -9.38 -0.44 22.16
N ASP A 357 -8.58 -1.40 21.72
CA ASP A 357 -7.14 -1.19 21.51
C ASP A 357 -6.86 -0.34 20.25
N ALA A 358 -7.82 -0.33 19.30
CA ALA A 358 -7.80 0.57 18.14
C ALA A 358 -8.39 1.95 18.47
N GLU A 359 -9.30 2.05 19.43
CA GLU A 359 -9.96 3.30 19.86
C GLU A 359 -9.03 4.21 20.68
N PHE A 360 -7.79 3.80 20.90
CA PHE A 360 -6.78 4.56 21.64
C PHE A 360 -6.63 6.02 21.16
N PHE A 361 -7.01 6.29 19.90
CA PHE A 361 -6.98 7.59 19.24
C PHE A 361 -8.34 8.31 19.18
N GLY A 362 -9.45 7.69 19.62
CA GLY A 362 -10.81 8.24 19.50
C GLY A 362 -11.11 9.50 20.32
N HIS A 363 -10.12 10.10 20.93
CA HIS A 363 -10.23 11.33 21.74
C HIS A 363 -9.07 12.31 21.50
N MET A 364 -8.49 12.34 20.29
CA MET A 364 -7.58 13.42 19.88
C MET A 364 -8.26 14.38 18.93
#